data_b9eb8762e107ba159bcd15a9856476f7
#
_entry.id   b9eb8762e107ba159bcd15a9856476f7
#
_cell.length_a   1.000
_cell.length_b   1.000
_cell.length_c   1.000
_cell.angle_alpha   90.00
_cell.angle_beta   90.00
_cell.angle_gamma   90.00
#
_symmetry.space_group_name_H-M   'P 1'
#
loop_
_entity.id
_entity.type
_entity.pdbx_description
1 polymer ?
#
loop_
_entity_poly.entity_id
_entity_poly.type
_entity_poly.pdbx_seq_one_letter_code
_entity_poly.pdbx_strand_id
1 'polypeptide(L)' 'TPEDDQRILEILMKKLDNKLALEIGSEILNKKRNELYKIKLKD' A
#
# COMPACT_ATOMS: atom_id res chain seq x y z
N THR A 1 12.22 2.75 -0.45
CA THR A 1 12.32 2.15 -1.79
C THR A 1 10.98 1.55 -2.18
N PRO A 2 10.73 1.38 -3.47
CA PRO A 2 9.47 0.77 -3.92
C PRO A 2 9.24 -0.62 -3.33
N GLU A 3 10.29 -1.38 -3.11
CA GLU A 3 10.16 -2.70 -2.52
C GLU A 3 9.68 -2.64 -1.08
N ASP A 4 10.16 -1.67 -0.32
CA ASP A 4 9.72 -1.50 1.06
C ASP A 4 8.26 -1.08 1.10
N ASP A 5 7.86 -0.18 0.21
CA ASP A 5 6.49 0.26 0.13
C ASP A 5 5.56 -0.90 -0.20
N GLN A 6 5.97 -1.74 -1.14
CA GLN A 6 5.19 -2.90 -1.53
C GLN A 6 5.03 -3.88 -0.37
N ARG A 7 6.10 -4.09 0.38
CA ARG A 7 6.06 -4.98 1.54
C ARG A 7 5.09 -4.47 2.60
N ILE A 8 5.14 -3.18 2.86
CA ILE A 8 4.24 -2.57 3.83
C ILE A 8 2.79 -2.76 3.40
N LEU A 9 2.49 -2.52 2.13
CA LEU A 9 1.15 -2.69 1.61
C LEU A 9 0.69 -4.15 1.70
N GLU A 10 1.57 -5.09 1.40
CA GLU A 10 1.23 -6.50 1.50
C GLU A 10 0.86 -6.89 2.93
N ILE A 11 1.62 -6.41 3.89
CA ILE A 11 1.34 -6.70 5.29
C ILE A 11 0.00 -6.09 5.70
N LEU A 12 -0.24 -4.86 5.29
CA LEU A 12 -1.50 -4.20 5.61
C LEU A 12 -2.68 -4.93 4.99
N MET A 13 -2.53 -5.40 3.77
CA MET A 13 -3.61 -6.11 3.09
C MET A 13 -3.90 -7.47 3.70
N LYS A 14 -2.91 -8.09 4.31
CA LYS A 14 -3.13 -9.35 5.00
C LYS A 14 -3.89 -9.16 6.30
N LYS A 15 -3.66 -8.04 6.97
CA LYS A 15 -4.24 -7.80 8.29
C LYS A 15 -5.49 -6.95 8.25
N LEU A 16 -5.68 -6.20 7.18
CA LEU A 16 -6.80 -5.28 7.03
C LEU A 16 -7.49 -5.51 5.69
N ASP A 17 -8.70 -4.97 5.57
CA ASP A 17 -9.38 -4.96 4.28
C ASP A 17 -8.60 -4.12 3.28
N ASN A 18 -8.78 -4.41 1.99
CA ASN A 18 -8.09 -3.67 0.94
C ASN A 18 -8.29 -2.17 1.08
N LYS A 19 -9.51 -1.78 1.37
CA LYS A 19 -9.85 -0.37 1.50
C LYS A 19 -9.09 0.29 2.63
N LEU A 20 -9.10 -0.34 3.81
CA LEU A 20 -8.38 0.18 4.96
C LEU A 20 -6.88 0.12 4.76
N ALA A 21 -6.41 -0.94 4.13
CA ALA A 21 -4.98 -1.09 3.87
C ALA A 21 -4.47 0.05 3.00
N LEU A 22 -5.21 0.40 1.96
CA LEU A 22 -4.83 1.49 1.08
C LEU A 22 -4.89 2.83 1.80
N GLU A 23 -5.91 3.01 2.63
CA GLU A 23 -6.05 4.25 3.37
C GLU A 23 -4.91 4.45 4.35
N ILE A 24 -4.62 3.43 5.14
CA ILE A 24 -3.55 3.49 6.11
C ILE A 24 -2.19 3.58 5.41
N GLY A 25 -2.01 2.81 4.36
CA GLY A 25 -0.78 2.87 3.58
C GLY A 25 -0.54 4.24 3.00
N SER A 26 -1.60 4.90 2.54
CA SER A 26 -1.50 6.25 2.02
C SER A 26 -0.95 7.21 3.08
N GLU A 27 -1.38 7.06 4.31
CA GLU A 27 -0.91 7.91 5.40
C GLU A 27 0.52 7.55 5.81
N ILE A 28 0.82 6.27 5.92
CA ILE A 28 2.14 5.84 6.36
C ILE A 28 3.20 6.20 5.33
N LEU A 29 2.90 5.94 4.07
CA LEU A 29 3.86 6.17 2.99
C LEU A 29 3.81 7.58 2.45
N ASN A 30 2.83 8.37 2.88
CA ASN A 30 2.63 9.73 2.42
C ASN A 30 2.50 9.79 0.90
N LYS A 31 1.73 8.86 0.35
CA LYS A 31 1.49 8.76 -1.09
C LYS A 31 0.00 8.71 -1.36
N LYS A 32 -0.38 9.09 -2.56
CA LYS A 32 -1.78 9.04 -2.97
C LYS A 32 -2.18 7.61 -3.28
N ARG A 33 -3.49 7.34 -3.20
CA ARG A 33 -3.99 6.00 -3.50
C ARG A 33 -3.60 5.53 -4.88
N ASN A 34 -3.57 6.44 -5.86
CA ASN A 34 -3.16 6.08 -7.21
C ASN A 34 -1.73 5.53 -7.24
N GLU A 35 -0.86 6.11 -6.44
CA GLU A 35 0.50 5.63 -6.33
C GLU A 35 0.54 4.22 -5.72
N LEU A 36 -0.29 3.99 -4.72
CA LEU A 36 -0.35 2.68 -4.08
C LEU A 36 -0.87 1.62 -5.04
N TYR A 37 -1.84 1.97 -5.88
CA TYR A 37 -2.32 1.05 -6.89
C TYR A 37 -1.23 0.66 -7.86
N LYS A 38 -0.40 1.61 -8.25
CA LYS A 38 0.72 1.33 -9.14
C LYS A 38 1.71 0.37 -8.51
N ILE A 39 2.00 0.57 -7.25
CA ILE A 39 2.90 -0.32 -6.52
C ILE A 39 2.31 -1.72 -6.43
N LYS A 40 1.02 -1.80 -6.14
CA LYS A 40 0.34 -3.08 -6.02
C LYS A 40 0.29 -3.83 -7.34
N LEU A 41 0.01 -3.14 -8.42
CA LEU A 41 -0.14 -3.76 -9.74
C LEU A 41 1.18 -4.15 -10.37
N LYS A 42 2.27 -3.69 -9.83
CA LYS A 42 3.58 -3.93 -10.41
C LYS A 42 4.09 -5.34 -10.18
N ASP A 43 3.38 -6.13 -9.50
CA ASP A 43 3.77 -7.49 -9.22
C ASP A 43 3.44 -8.44 -10.34
#